data_5fb0e00e50e7807a8df18ae033b27108
#
_entry.id   5fb0e00e50e7807a8df18ae033b27108
#
_cell.length_a   1.000
_cell.length_b   1.000
_cell.length_c   1.000
_cell.angle_alpha   90.00
_cell.angle_beta   90.00
_cell.angle_gamma   90.00
#
_symmetry.space_group_name_H-M   'P 1'
#
loop_
_entity.id
_entity.type
_entity.pdbx_description
1 polymer ?
#
loop_
_entity_poly.entity_id
_entity_poly.type
_entity_poly.pdbx_seq_one_letter_code
_entity_poly.pdbx_strand_id
1 'polypeptide(L)'
;MKLARKAAKMTQIELAKRTGLNQSTISDLEVGKSQGSTFLATLAAAMGVNALWLESGKGPMQAGEAVESVGALPPGLLFRVQAPDNEDDGYTEIPMVKLRLSAGISGYEIEPERFAGGSARVPKDWLERTGYTRDHLIAVRVRGESMEPALYEDDLVVINTADTKPIDGQVYAVNYEGEPVIKRLSRDAGRWWLMSDNPDQRKYHRKVCEGDACIIVGRIVRKESERI
;
A
#
# COMPACT_ATOMS: atom_id res chain seq x y z
N MET A 1 15.32 -6.09 24.94
CA MET A 1 16.46 -5.49 24.25
C MET A 1 17.82 -5.78 24.89
N LYS A 2 18.09 -5.45 26.15
CA LYS A 2 19.38 -5.70 26.86
C LYS A 2 19.86 -7.15 26.81
N LEU A 3 18.95 -8.13 26.87
CA LEU A 3 19.24 -9.55 26.74
C LEU A 3 19.80 -9.91 25.35
N ALA A 4 19.17 -9.40 24.29
CA ALA A 4 19.61 -9.62 22.91
C ALA A 4 21.04 -9.11 22.67
N ARG A 5 21.33 -7.88 23.12
CA ARG A 5 22.65 -7.30 22.97
C ARG A 5 23.72 -8.09 23.72
N LYS A 6 23.42 -8.54 24.95
CA LYS A 6 24.34 -9.38 25.71
C LYS A 6 24.61 -10.73 25.06
N ALA A 7 23.55 -11.35 24.48
CA ALA A 7 23.69 -12.59 23.72
C ALA A 7 24.57 -12.40 22.48
N ALA A 8 24.40 -11.25 21.80
CA ALA A 8 25.26 -10.86 20.67
C ALA A 8 26.69 -10.41 21.09
N LYS A 9 27.03 -10.47 22.39
CA LYS A 9 28.34 -10.07 22.97
C LYS A 9 28.75 -8.64 22.60
N MET A 10 27.80 -7.72 22.44
CA MET A 10 28.04 -6.33 22.07
C MET A 10 27.89 -5.39 23.26
N THR A 11 28.71 -4.31 23.30
CA THR A 11 28.52 -3.16 24.18
C THR A 11 27.42 -2.23 23.59
N GLN A 12 26.89 -1.32 24.42
CA GLN A 12 25.95 -0.29 23.92
C GLN A 12 26.57 0.61 22.85
N ILE A 13 27.90 0.91 23.02
CA ILE A 13 28.66 1.75 22.09
C ILE A 13 28.81 1.03 20.72
N GLU A 14 29.16 -0.24 20.72
CA GLU A 14 29.31 -1.05 19.51
C GLU A 14 27.99 -1.19 18.77
N LEU A 15 26.89 -1.44 19.50
CA LEU A 15 25.57 -1.50 18.90
C LEU A 15 25.15 -0.16 18.31
N ALA A 16 25.39 0.94 19.01
CA ALA A 16 25.13 2.30 18.52
C ALA A 16 25.90 2.59 17.22
N LYS A 17 27.18 2.25 17.17
CA LYS A 17 28.05 2.43 15.99
C LYS A 17 27.56 1.58 14.81
N ARG A 18 27.12 0.34 15.06
CA ARG A 18 26.66 -0.59 14.01
C ARG A 18 25.30 -0.22 13.43
N THR A 19 24.44 0.43 14.21
CA THR A 19 23.09 0.82 13.82
C THR A 19 22.96 2.28 13.39
N GLY A 20 24.02 3.09 13.54
CA GLY A 20 23.98 4.53 13.28
C GLY A 20 23.21 5.33 14.34
N LEU A 21 22.88 4.73 15.48
CA LEU A 21 22.15 5.37 16.57
C LEU A 21 23.09 5.93 17.63
N ASN A 22 22.60 6.86 18.45
CA ASN A 22 23.37 7.36 19.61
C ASN A 22 23.32 6.35 20.78
N GLN A 23 24.38 6.27 21.56
CA GLN A 23 24.44 5.38 22.71
C GLN A 23 23.36 5.68 23.77
N SER A 24 22.97 6.96 23.93
CA SER A 24 21.85 7.37 24.77
C SER A 24 20.52 6.75 24.31
N THR A 25 20.26 6.72 23.00
CA THR A 25 19.06 6.07 22.42
C THR A 25 19.02 4.57 22.72
N ILE A 26 20.18 3.88 22.62
CA ILE A 26 20.28 2.46 22.99
C ILE A 26 19.98 2.27 24.49
N SER A 27 20.52 3.13 25.33
CA SER A 27 20.28 3.10 26.78
C SER A 27 18.81 3.31 27.13
N ASP A 28 18.14 4.29 26.52
CA ASP A 28 16.73 4.61 26.76
C ASP A 28 15.79 3.48 26.29
N LEU A 29 16.12 2.83 25.16
CA LEU A 29 15.42 1.65 24.68
C LEU A 29 15.61 0.43 25.61
N GLU A 30 16.79 0.27 26.24
CA GLU A 30 17.03 -0.82 27.21
C GLU A 30 16.32 -0.63 28.54
N VAL A 31 16.08 0.62 28.94
CA VAL A 31 15.37 0.98 30.19
C VAL A 31 13.84 1.10 29.96
N GLY A 32 13.37 1.02 28.72
CA GLY A 32 11.95 1.12 28.40
C GLY A 32 11.40 2.55 28.43
N LYS A 33 12.24 3.57 28.41
CA LYS A 33 11.84 4.99 28.35
C LYS A 33 11.37 5.42 26.95
N SER A 34 11.74 4.68 25.92
CA SER A 34 11.34 4.91 24.54
C SER A 34 10.76 3.64 23.96
N GLN A 35 9.52 3.71 23.47
CA GLN A 35 8.86 2.66 22.69
C GLN A 35 9.04 2.98 21.19
N GLY A 36 10.26 2.85 20.69
CA GLY A 36 10.57 3.18 19.31
C GLY A 36 10.50 1.97 18.40
N SER A 37 9.35 1.73 17.78
CA SER A 37 9.18 0.68 16.75
C SER A 37 10.04 0.90 15.50
N THR A 38 10.41 2.15 15.20
CA THR A 38 11.14 2.53 13.96
C THR A 38 12.54 1.92 13.84
N PHE A 39 13.20 1.62 14.96
CA PHE A 39 14.58 1.11 14.95
C PHE A 39 14.70 -0.37 15.30
N LEU A 40 13.59 -1.03 15.65
CA LEU A 40 13.60 -2.43 16.11
C LEU A 40 14.12 -3.41 15.05
N ALA A 41 13.75 -3.22 13.79
CA ALA A 41 14.23 -4.06 12.69
C ALA A 41 15.75 -3.92 12.49
N THR A 42 16.27 -2.70 12.50
CA THR A 42 17.71 -2.41 12.36
C THR A 42 18.50 -2.96 13.55
N LEU A 43 17.96 -2.83 14.77
CA LEU A 43 18.55 -3.36 15.97
C LEU A 43 18.54 -4.89 16.00
N ALA A 44 17.45 -5.52 15.58
CA ALA A 44 17.32 -6.97 15.48
C ALA A 44 18.35 -7.53 14.47
N ALA A 45 18.46 -6.93 13.30
CA ALA A 45 19.43 -7.32 12.27
C ALA A 45 20.88 -7.15 12.78
N ALA A 46 21.18 -6.05 13.45
CA ALA A 46 22.53 -5.80 14.00
C ALA A 46 22.95 -6.80 15.08
N MET A 47 21.99 -7.31 15.85
CA MET A 47 22.20 -8.28 16.93
C MET A 47 22.00 -9.74 16.48
N GLY A 48 21.54 -10.01 15.26
CA GLY A 48 21.26 -11.35 14.76
C GLY A 48 20.07 -12.04 15.45
N VAL A 49 19.09 -11.26 15.92
CA VAL A 49 17.90 -11.77 16.61
C VAL A 49 16.64 -11.54 15.81
N ASN A 50 15.59 -12.32 16.11
CA ASN A 50 14.29 -12.17 15.48
C ASN A 50 13.64 -10.84 15.91
N ALA A 51 13.19 -10.03 14.94
CA ALA A 51 12.59 -8.71 15.20
C ALA A 51 11.28 -8.83 16.00
N LEU A 52 10.45 -9.82 15.72
CA LEU A 52 9.19 -10.07 16.42
C LEU A 52 9.44 -10.47 17.88
N TRP A 53 10.50 -11.27 18.13
CA TRP A 53 10.91 -11.59 19.48
C TRP A 53 11.44 -10.35 20.22
N LEU A 54 12.20 -9.50 19.55
CA LEU A 54 12.74 -8.28 20.14
C LEU A 54 11.64 -7.29 20.54
N GLU A 55 10.54 -7.26 19.81
CA GLU A 55 9.37 -6.40 20.05
C GLU A 55 8.45 -6.96 21.12
N SER A 56 8.03 -8.23 20.98
CA SER A 56 6.96 -8.84 21.77
C SER A 56 7.44 -9.75 22.90
N GLY A 57 8.70 -10.17 22.88
CA GLY A 57 9.26 -11.17 23.76
C GLY A 57 8.74 -12.60 23.49
N LYS A 58 7.97 -12.82 22.41
CA LYS A 58 7.36 -14.10 22.04
C LYS A 58 8.08 -14.72 20.85
N GLY A 59 8.26 -16.05 20.87
CA GLY A 59 8.92 -16.82 19.82
C GLY A 59 10.42 -17.02 20.04
N PRO A 60 11.14 -17.65 19.09
CA PRO A 60 12.56 -17.92 19.19
C PRO A 60 13.38 -16.62 19.06
N MET A 61 14.40 -16.50 19.91
CA MET A 61 15.29 -15.33 19.94
C MET A 61 16.21 -15.25 18.72
N GLN A 62 16.65 -16.40 18.19
CA GLN A 62 17.57 -16.44 17.04
C GLN A 62 16.79 -16.39 15.72
N ALA A 63 17.26 -15.59 14.77
CA ALA A 63 16.77 -15.59 13.42
C ALA A 63 17.27 -16.86 12.73
N GLY A 64 16.41 -17.87 12.58
CA GLY A 64 16.75 -19.12 11.89
C GLY A 64 16.41 -20.43 12.59
N GLU A 65 15.95 -20.43 13.85
CA GLU A 65 15.44 -21.65 14.47
C GLU A 65 13.96 -21.85 14.10
N ALA A 66 13.73 -22.80 13.21
CA ALA A 66 12.40 -23.32 12.92
C ALA A 66 11.82 -23.96 14.19
N VAL A 67 10.56 -23.64 14.51
CA VAL A 67 9.82 -24.25 15.62
C VAL A 67 9.56 -25.72 15.26
N GLU A 68 10.38 -26.63 15.77
CA GLU A 68 9.97 -28.03 15.88
C GLU A 68 9.06 -28.17 17.09
N SER A 69 7.78 -28.26 16.85
CA SER A 69 6.88 -29.15 17.58
C SER A 69 5.41 -28.95 17.16
N VAL A 70 4.96 -29.69 16.18
CA VAL A 70 3.58 -30.16 16.13
C VAL A 70 3.65 -31.67 15.90
N GLY A 71 2.94 -32.41 16.77
CA GLY A 71 2.99 -33.86 16.93
C GLY A 71 2.98 -34.68 15.64
N ALA A 72 3.59 -35.82 15.70
CA ALA A 72 3.78 -36.78 14.64
C ALA A 72 2.47 -37.10 13.89
N LEU A 73 2.40 -36.70 12.62
CA LEU A 73 1.42 -37.18 11.65
C LEU A 73 1.88 -38.54 11.06
N PRO A 74 0.94 -39.43 10.71
CA PRO A 74 1.28 -40.75 10.22
C PRO A 74 2.07 -40.74 8.92
N PRO A 75 2.96 -41.73 8.68
CA PRO A 75 3.82 -41.77 7.50
C PRO A 75 2.98 -42.01 6.23
N GLY A 76 2.96 -41.07 5.35
CA GLY A 76 2.28 -41.15 4.04
C GLY A 76 1.72 -39.83 3.47
N LEU A 77 1.64 -38.77 4.25
CA LEU A 77 1.14 -37.45 3.79
C LEU A 77 2.19 -36.37 3.98
N LEU A 78 3.34 -36.53 3.36
CA LEU A 78 4.32 -35.44 3.23
C LEU A 78 3.92 -34.56 2.07
N PHE A 79 2.98 -33.65 2.28
CA PHE A 79 2.98 -32.44 1.53
C PHE A 79 4.19 -31.63 2.02
N ARG A 80 5.23 -31.59 1.19
CA ARG A 80 6.32 -30.66 1.37
C ARG A 80 5.72 -29.28 1.16
N VAL A 81 5.31 -28.62 2.25
CA VAL A 81 5.13 -27.17 2.22
C VAL A 81 6.57 -26.64 2.07
N GLN A 82 6.99 -26.45 0.84
CA GLN A 82 8.14 -25.58 0.58
C GLN A 82 7.75 -24.25 1.18
N ALA A 83 8.51 -23.82 2.20
CA ALA A 83 8.57 -22.39 2.49
C ALA A 83 8.86 -21.70 1.14
N PRO A 84 8.15 -20.63 0.76
CA PRO A 84 8.51 -19.94 -0.45
C PRO A 84 9.94 -19.49 -0.25
N ASP A 85 10.85 -20.14 -0.95
CA ASP A 85 12.10 -19.50 -1.31
C ASP A 85 11.69 -18.11 -1.82
N ASN A 86 12.53 -17.09 -1.62
CA ASN A 86 12.32 -15.74 -2.16
C ASN A 86 12.27 -15.78 -3.70
N GLU A 87 11.48 -16.66 -4.26
CA GLU A 87 11.14 -16.70 -5.66
C GLU A 87 10.19 -15.54 -5.90
N ASP A 88 10.57 -14.71 -6.81
CA ASP A 88 9.74 -13.68 -7.42
C ASP A 88 8.35 -14.28 -7.71
N ASP A 89 7.38 -13.99 -6.85
CA ASP A 89 6.03 -14.54 -6.95
C ASP A 89 5.25 -13.98 -8.15
N GLY A 90 5.93 -13.26 -9.04
CA GLY A 90 5.36 -12.67 -10.25
C GLY A 90 4.45 -11.46 -9.99
N TYR A 91 4.40 -10.99 -8.75
CA TYR A 91 3.60 -9.83 -8.35
C TYR A 91 4.48 -8.70 -7.80
N THR A 92 3.97 -7.48 -7.88
CA THR A 92 4.52 -6.33 -7.19
C THR A 92 3.45 -5.63 -6.38
N GLU A 93 3.84 -5.02 -5.30
CA GLU A 93 2.93 -4.28 -4.43
C GLU A 93 2.86 -2.82 -4.83
N ILE A 94 1.65 -2.28 -4.90
CA ILE A 94 1.37 -0.86 -5.07
C ILE A 94 0.63 -0.33 -3.84
N PRO A 95 0.85 0.93 -3.42
CA PRO A 95 0.23 1.45 -2.20
C PRO A 95 -1.29 1.57 -2.36
N MET A 96 -2.03 1.08 -1.36
CA MET A 96 -3.44 1.40 -1.20
C MET A 96 -3.58 2.71 -0.44
N VAL A 97 -4.36 3.62 -0.98
CA VAL A 97 -4.48 4.97 -0.45
C VAL A 97 -5.94 5.41 -0.36
N LYS A 98 -6.21 6.33 0.57
CA LYS A 98 -7.41 7.16 0.55
C LYS A 98 -7.02 8.49 -0.06
N LEU A 99 -7.71 8.87 -1.12
CA LEU A 99 -7.56 10.21 -1.66
C LEU A 99 -8.25 11.18 -0.70
N ARG A 100 -7.47 12.01 -0.04
CA ARG A 100 -7.96 13.17 0.71
C ARG A 100 -7.49 14.44 0.01
N LEU A 101 -8.30 15.44 0.07
CA LEU A 101 -8.03 16.71 -0.55
C LEU A 101 -8.04 17.80 0.50
N SER A 102 -6.95 18.54 0.57
CA SER A 102 -6.87 19.73 1.41
C SER A 102 -7.46 20.89 0.65
N ALA A 103 -8.49 21.51 1.20
CA ALA A 103 -9.06 22.73 0.63
C ALA A 103 -8.00 23.84 0.56
N GLY A 104 -7.78 24.39 -0.65
CA GLY A 104 -6.91 25.55 -0.86
C GLY A 104 -5.50 25.27 -1.39
N ILE A 105 -5.13 24.02 -1.67
CA ILE A 105 -3.86 23.66 -2.31
C ILE A 105 -4.18 23.04 -3.67
N SER A 106 -3.48 23.48 -4.73
CA SER A 106 -3.53 22.86 -6.06
C SER A 106 -2.81 21.51 -6.02
N GLY A 107 -3.47 20.49 -5.47
CA GLY A 107 -2.91 19.15 -5.30
C GLY A 107 -3.87 18.19 -4.59
N TYR A 108 -3.42 16.97 -4.44
CA TYR A 108 -4.09 15.94 -3.64
C TYR A 108 -3.11 15.38 -2.63
N GLU A 109 -3.60 15.09 -1.43
CA GLU A 109 -2.85 14.36 -0.42
C GLU A 109 -3.18 12.87 -0.50
N ILE A 110 -2.15 12.04 -0.41
CA ILE A 110 -2.27 10.59 -0.39
C ILE A 110 -2.10 10.14 1.06
N GLU A 111 -3.19 9.69 1.68
CA GLU A 111 -3.09 9.02 2.98
C GLU A 111 -3.02 7.49 2.75
N PRO A 112 -1.97 6.81 3.25
CA PRO A 112 -1.95 5.35 3.23
C PRO A 112 -3.16 4.77 3.95
N GLU A 113 -3.84 3.82 3.35
CA GLU A 113 -4.95 3.11 3.99
C GLU A 113 -4.39 2.19 5.07
N ARG A 114 -4.53 2.57 6.35
CA ARG A 114 -3.97 1.85 7.50
C ARG A 114 -4.70 0.55 7.85
N PHE A 115 -5.86 0.28 7.25
CA PHE A 115 -6.66 -0.91 7.47
C PHE A 115 -6.59 -1.83 6.26
N ALA A 116 -6.29 -3.12 6.47
CA ALA A 116 -6.16 -4.18 5.47
C ALA A 116 -4.85 -4.24 4.66
N GLY A 117 -3.71 -4.05 5.34
CA GLY A 117 -2.40 -4.40 4.75
C GLY A 117 -1.73 -3.35 3.86
N GLY A 118 -2.37 -2.23 3.57
CA GLY A 118 -1.72 -1.04 2.97
C GLY A 118 -1.22 -1.18 1.53
N SER A 119 -1.34 -2.35 0.88
CA SER A 119 -0.89 -2.58 -0.50
C SER A 119 -1.86 -3.43 -1.31
N ALA A 120 -1.90 -3.21 -2.61
CA ALA A 120 -2.55 -4.07 -3.59
C ALA A 120 -1.47 -4.77 -4.43
N ARG A 121 -1.73 -6.01 -4.85
CA ARG A 121 -0.77 -6.80 -5.61
C ARG A 121 -1.15 -6.80 -7.09
N VAL A 122 -0.25 -6.38 -7.96
CA VAL A 122 -0.43 -6.41 -9.41
C VAL A 122 0.60 -7.33 -10.05
N PRO A 123 0.23 -8.10 -11.12
CA PRO A 123 1.17 -8.95 -11.82
C PRO A 123 2.29 -8.13 -12.47
N LYS A 124 3.54 -8.58 -12.37
CA LYS A 124 4.69 -7.94 -13.01
C LYS A 124 4.61 -7.96 -14.53
N ASP A 125 4.12 -9.07 -15.10
CA ASP A 125 3.90 -9.20 -16.53
C ASP A 125 2.89 -8.17 -17.08
N TRP A 126 1.92 -7.79 -16.26
CA TRP A 126 0.99 -6.71 -16.61
C TRP A 126 1.69 -5.35 -16.69
N LEU A 127 2.58 -5.05 -15.73
CA LEU A 127 3.39 -3.82 -15.76
C LEU A 127 4.28 -3.78 -17.01
N GLU A 128 4.96 -4.88 -17.30
CA GLU A 128 5.85 -5.00 -18.47
C GLU A 128 5.08 -4.79 -19.79
N ARG A 129 3.95 -5.46 -19.96
CA ARG A 129 3.13 -5.33 -21.18
C ARG A 129 2.54 -3.93 -21.35
N THR A 130 2.17 -3.27 -20.28
CA THR A 130 1.53 -1.95 -20.34
C THR A 130 2.51 -0.79 -20.32
N GLY A 131 3.74 -1.03 -19.88
CA GLY A 131 4.76 -0.02 -19.70
C GLY A 131 4.53 0.90 -18.50
N TYR A 132 3.62 0.51 -17.57
CA TYR A 132 3.38 1.30 -16.38
C TYR A 132 4.51 1.12 -15.37
N THR A 133 4.89 2.24 -14.73
CA THR A 133 5.90 2.26 -13.68
C THR A 133 5.22 2.19 -12.31
N ARG A 134 5.67 1.28 -11.45
CA ARG A 134 5.15 1.07 -10.10
C ARG A 134 4.99 2.38 -9.30
N ASP A 135 5.97 3.27 -9.40
CA ASP A 135 6.02 4.51 -8.61
C ASP A 135 4.92 5.52 -9.00
N HIS A 136 4.28 5.34 -10.14
CA HIS A 136 3.14 6.12 -10.60
C HIS A 136 1.79 5.43 -10.38
N LEU A 137 1.78 4.26 -9.75
CA LEU A 137 0.55 3.52 -9.50
C LEU A 137 0.12 3.64 -8.04
N ILE A 138 -1.15 3.93 -7.85
CA ILE A 138 -1.84 3.86 -6.56
C ILE A 138 -3.12 3.05 -6.70
N ALA A 139 -3.53 2.38 -5.63
CA ALA A 139 -4.78 1.66 -5.59
C ALA A 139 -5.77 2.35 -4.63
N VAL A 140 -7.03 2.42 -5.03
CA VAL A 140 -8.11 2.98 -4.20
C VAL A 140 -9.34 2.08 -4.28
N ARG A 141 -10.14 2.06 -3.21
CA ARG A 141 -11.46 1.45 -3.23
C ARG A 141 -12.49 2.43 -3.75
N VAL A 142 -13.32 1.94 -4.67
CA VAL A 142 -14.46 2.70 -5.19
C VAL A 142 -15.48 2.93 -4.09
N ARG A 143 -16.03 4.14 -4.05
CA ARG A 143 -17.10 4.51 -3.11
C ARG A 143 -18.32 5.00 -3.90
N GLY A 144 -19.47 4.49 -3.49
CA GLY A 144 -20.76 4.85 -4.06
C GLY A 144 -21.04 4.24 -5.42
N GLU A 145 -22.20 4.50 -5.94
CA GLU A 145 -22.84 3.81 -7.08
C GLU A 145 -22.73 4.58 -8.40
N SER A 146 -22.10 5.77 -8.41
CA SER A 146 -22.17 6.68 -9.58
C SER A 146 -21.52 6.13 -10.85
N MET A 147 -20.67 5.12 -10.72
CA MET A 147 -19.98 4.48 -11.85
C MET A 147 -20.49 3.09 -12.19
N GLU A 148 -21.61 2.65 -11.59
CA GLU A 148 -22.27 1.39 -11.96
C GLU A 148 -22.87 1.46 -13.37
N PRO A 149 -22.80 0.38 -14.14
CA PRO A 149 -22.25 -0.95 -13.81
C PRO A 149 -20.75 -1.11 -14.09
N ALA A 150 -20.04 -0.09 -14.55
CA ALA A 150 -18.62 -0.21 -14.89
C ALA A 150 -17.74 -0.44 -13.66
N LEU A 151 -18.05 0.27 -12.55
CA LEU A 151 -17.39 0.12 -11.25
C LEU A 151 -18.45 0.08 -10.16
N TYR A 152 -18.33 -0.89 -9.27
CA TYR A 152 -19.20 -1.03 -8.10
C TYR A 152 -18.54 -0.54 -6.84
N GLU A 153 -19.32 -0.28 -5.79
CA GLU A 153 -18.78 0.02 -4.47
C GLU A 153 -17.87 -1.13 -4.00
N ASP A 154 -16.76 -0.77 -3.35
CA ASP A 154 -15.68 -1.62 -2.88
C ASP A 154 -14.84 -2.31 -3.97
N ASP A 155 -15.13 -2.14 -5.27
CA ASP A 155 -14.16 -2.51 -6.31
C ASP A 155 -12.80 -1.84 -6.02
N LEU A 156 -11.73 -2.59 -6.23
CA LEU A 156 -10.38 -2.06 -6.17
C LEU A 156 -9.99 -1.56 -7.56
N VAL A 157 -9.56 -0.30 -7.66
CA VAL A 157 -9.07 0.26 -8.92
C VAL A 157 -7.64 0.76 -8.78
N VAL A 158 -6.87 0.56 -9.85
CA VAL A 158 -5.50 1.07 -9.97
C VAL A 158 -5.50 2.33 -10.81
N ILE A 159 -4.91 3.38 -10.28
CA ILE A 159 -4.78 4.69 -10.90
C ILE A 159 -3.34 4.88 -11.35
N ASN A 160 -3.11 5.26 -12.61
CA ASN A 160 -1.82 5.74 -13.07
C ASN A 160 -1.78 7.27 -12.94
N THR A 161 -1.03 7.78 -11.98
CA THR A 161 -0.90 9.21 -11.69
C THR A 161 -0.04 9.97 -12.71
N ALA A 162 0.69 9.28 -13.58
CA ALA A 162 1.37 9.88 -14.70
C ALA A 162 0.42 10.23 -15.87
N ASP A 163 -0.75 9.60 -15.94
CA ASP A 163 -1.75 9.77 -17.00
C ASP A 163 -2.78 10.85 -16.62
N THR A 164 -2.37 12.11 -16.63
CA THR A 164 -3.24 13.26 -16.30
C THR A 164 -3.85 13.94 -17.51
N LYS A 165 -3.44 13.57 -18.74
CA LYS A 165 -4.03 14.13 -19.96
C LYS A 165 -5.40 13.48 -20.22
N PRO A 166 -6.48 14.26 -20.36
CA PRO A 166 -7.80 13.71 -20.58
C PRO A 166 -7.92 13.06 -21.97
N ILE A 167 -8.47 11.86 -21.99
CA ILE A 167 -8.80 11.08 -23.19
C ILE A 167 -10.29 10.83 -23.16
N ASP A 168 -10.98 11.11 -24.27
CA ASP A 168 -12.42 10.93 -24.38
C ASP A 168 -12.84 9.47 -24.13
N GLY A 169 -13.88 9.31 -23.32
CA GLY A 169 -14.42 8.01 -22.94
C GLY A 169 -13.64 7.25 -21.86
N GLN A 170 -12.47 7.74 -21.37
CA GLN A 170 -11.70 7.07 -20.33
C GLN A 170 -12.13 7.49 -18.92
N VAL A 171 -11.92 6.61 -17.96
CA VAL A 171 -12.27 6.82 -16.54
C VAL A 171 -11.06 7.35 -15.78
N TYR A 172 -11.29 8.37 -14.97
CA TYR A 172 -10.27 9.06 -14.19
C TYR A 172 -10.67 9.21 -12.73
N ALA A 173 -9.67 9.20 -11.86
CA ALA A 173 -9.80 9.80 -10.55
C ALA A 173 -9.56 11.31 -10.69
N VAL A 174 -10.46 12.08 -10.14
CA VAL A 174 -10.49 13.55 -10.29
C VAL A 174 -10.73 14.19 -8.94
N ASN A 175 -10.05 15.28 -8.65
CA ASN A 175 -10.47 16.21 -7.62
C ASN A 175 -11.46 17.19 -8.26
N TYR A 176 -12.70 17.14 -7.84
CA TYR A 176 -13.74 18.05 -8.29
C TYR A 176 -14.25 18.88 -7.13
N GLU A 177 -13.99 20.18 -7.16
CA GLU A 177 -14.40 21.14 -6.10
C GLU A 177 -13.94 20.72 -4.69
N GLY A 178 -12.76 20.10 -4.59
CA GLY A 178 -12.21 19.63 -3.32
C GLY A 178 -12.65 18.21 -2.92
N GLU A 179 -13.46 17.52 -3.74
CA GLU A 179 -13.90 16.14 -3.47
C GLU A 179 -13.24 15.16 -4.43
N PRO A 180 -12.72 14.01 -3.92
CA PRO A 180 -12.22 12.95 -4.78
C PRO A 180 -13.38 12.18 -5.39
N VAL A 181 -13.43 12.14 -6.71
CA VAL A 181 -14.46 11.42 -7.47
C VAL A 181 -13.82 10.56 -8.55
N ILE A 182 -14.48 9.46 -8.90
CA ILE A 182 -14.16 8.67 -10.09
C ILE A 182 -15.26 8.95 -11.13
N LYS A 183 -14.86 9.40 -12.31
CA LYS A 183 -15.78 9.76 -13.38
C LYS A 183 -15.19 9.41 -14.74
N ARG A 184 -16.07 9.23 -15.73
CA ARG A 184 -15.68 9.14 -17.13
C ARG A 184 -15.54 10.55 -17.69
N LEU A 185 -14.39 10.84 -18.30
CA LEU A 185 -14.22 12.08 -19.03
C LEU A 185 -14.83 11.92 -20.44
N SER A 186 -15.65 12.86 -20.81
CA SER A 186 -16.21 12.95 -22.17
C SER A 186 -15.99 14.34 -22.73
N ARG A 187 -15.63 14.40 -24.02
CA ARG A 187 -15.45 15.66 -24.73
C ARG A 187 -16.66 15.97 -25.58
N ASP A 188 -17.35 17.07 -25.25
CA ASP A 188 -18.52 17.53 -25.98
C ASP A 188 -18.46 19.05 -26.19
N ALA A 189 -18.74 19.51 -27.41
CA ALA A 189 -18.72 20.93 -27.80
C ALA A 189 -17.44 21.67 -27.38
N GLY A 190 -16.28 21.01 -27.46
CA GLY A 190 -14.97 21.59 -27.10
C GLY A 190 -14.68 21.63 -25.61
N ARG A 191 -15.58 21.18 -24.75
CA ARG A 191 -15.44 21.12 -23.29
C ARG A 191 -15.28 19.70 -22.78
N TRP A 192 -14.66 19.57 -21.61
CA TRP A 192 -14.60 18.30 -20.89
C TRP A 192 -15.73 18.21 -19.87
N TRP A 193 -16.32 17.02 -19.80
CA TRP A 193 -17.42 16.70 -18.90
C TRP A 193 -17.06 15.49 -18.05
N LEU A 194 -17.40 15.56 -16.77
CA LEU A 194 -17.41 14.43 -15.85
C LEU A 194 -18.74 13.70 -15.97
N MET A 195 -18.70 12.50 -16.51
CA MET A 195 -19.87 11.64 -16.72
C MET A 195 -19.88 10.53 -15.67
N SER A 196 -21.04 10.22 -15.16
CA SER A 196 -21.30 9.02 -14.38
C SER A 196 -21.78 7.91 -15.32
N ASP A 197 -21.32 6.66 -15.09
CA ASP A 197 -21.79 5.51 -15.88
C ASP A 197 -23.17 5.04 -15.42
N ASN A 198 -23.60 5.45 -14.21
CA ASN A 198 -24.91 5.11 -13.68
C ASN A 198 -26.04 5.72 -14.54
N PRO A 199 -27.04 4.90 -14.96
CA PRO A 199 -28.11 5.34 -15.83
C PRO A 199 -29.06 6.37 -15.18
N ASP A 200 -29.08 6.49 -13.85
CA ASP A 200 -29.87 7.52 -13.16
C ASP A 200 -29.22 8.92 -13.27
N GLN A 201 -29.37 9.50 -14.46
CA GLN A 201 -28.82 10.82 -14.76
C GLN A 201 -29.51 11.96 -13.97
N ARG A 202 -30.63 11.72 -13.29
CA ARG A 202 -31.25 12.70 -12.38
C ARG A 202 -30.43 12.84 -11.12
N LYS A 203 -29.94 11.71 -10.60
CA LYS A 203 -29.07 11.65 -9.41
C LYS A 203 -27.62 11.98 -9.77
N TYR A 204 -27.14 11.47 -10.91
CA TYR A 204 -25.74 11.51 -11.31
C TYR A 204 -25.53 12.31 -12.61
N HIS A 205 -26.07 13.52 -12.65
CA HIS A 205 -25.95 14.39 -13.82
C HIS A 205 -24.48 14.75 -14.13
N ARG A 206 -24.18 14.98 -15.41
CA ARG A 206 -22.86 15.39 -15.87
C ARG A 206 -22.44 16.75 -15.27
N LYS A 207 -21.15 16.90 -15.01
CA LYS A 207 -20.56 18.15 -14.51
C LYS A 207 -19.47 18.63 -15.46
N VAL A 208 -19.28 19.94 -15.57
CA VAL A 208 -18.19 20.50 -16.39
C VAL A 208 -16.87 20.33 -15.66
N CYS A 209 -15.83 19.89 -16.39
CA CYS A 209 -14.46 19.79 -15.88
C CYS A 209 -13.63 20.93 -16.47
N GLU A 210 -13.51 22.04 -15.76
CA GLU A 210 -12.77 23.24 -16.20
C GLU A 210 -12.02 23.87 -15.03
N GLY A 211 -10.86 24.45 -15.34
CA GLY A 211 -10.08 25.25 -14.40
C GLY A 211 -9.64 24.49 -13.14
N ASP A 212 -9.40 25.26 -12.08
CA ASP A 212 -8.88 24.74 -10.80
C ASP A 212 -9.89 23.90 -10.00
N ALA A 213 -11.18 23.98 -10.39
CA ALA A 213 -12.23 23.15 -9.78
C ALA A 213 -12.19 21.69 -10.22
N CYS A 214 -11.41 21.33 -11.26
CA CYS A 214 -11.35 19.98 -11.81
C CYS A 214 -9.89 19.57 -12.07
N ILE A 215 -9.27 18.92 -11.09
CA ILE A 215 -7.88 18.47 -11.17
C ILE A 215 -7.87 16.96 -11.42
N ILE A 216 -7.28 16.52 -12.54
CA ILE A 216 -7.13 15.11 -12.87
C ILE A 216 -5.99 14.53 -12.03
N VAL A 217 -6.31 13.54 -11.18
CA VAL A 217 -5.34 12.81 -10.34
C VAL A 217 -4.62 11.75 -11.18
N GLY A 218 -5.36 11.03 -12.03
CA GLY A 218 -4.81 10.01 -12.89
C GLY A 218 -5.90 9.13 -13.53
N ARG A 219 -5.51 8.36 -14.54
CA ARG A 219 -6.41 7.45 -15.26
C ARG A 219 -6.55 6.12 -14.53
N ILE A 220 -7.77 5.58 -14.49
CA ILE A 220 -8.01 4.21 -14.04
C ILE A 220 -7.50 3.26 -15.11
N VAL A 221 -6.57 2.37 -14.74
CA VAL A 221 -5.87 1.47 -15.67
C VAL A 221 -6.14 -0.01 -15.39
N ARG A 222 -6.68 -0.33 -14.23
CA ARG A 222 -7.05 -1.70 -13.85
C ARG A 222 -8.20 -1.67 -12.83
N LYS A 223 -9.02 -2.70 -12.87
CA LYS A 223 -10.08 -2.96 -11.89
C LYS A 223 -9.96 -4.41 -11.39
N GLU A 224 -10.19 -4.60 -10.11
CA GLU A 224 -10.39 -5.89 -9.47
C GLU A 224 -11.71 -5.83 -8.70
N SER A 225 -12.58 -6.81 -8.95
CA SER A 225 -13.90 -6.91 -8.33
C SER A 225 -14.05 -8.27 -7.68
N GLU A 226 -14.61 -8.29 -6.48
CA GLU A 226 -14.96 -9.54 -5.77
C GLU A 226 -16.39 -10.01 -6.12
N ARG A 227 -17.10 -9.25 -6.96
CA ARG A 227 -18.45 -9.62 -7.41
C ARG A 227 -18.37 -10.69 -8.48
N ILE A 228 -19.14 -11.75 -8.27
CA ILE A 228 -19.38 -12.87 -9.18
C ILE A 228 -20.68 -12.62 -9.94
#